data_a7fec15ed0a41dfbf78ad5b09d6a8ab4
#
_entry.id   a7fec15ed0a41dfbf78ad5b09d6a8ab4
#
_cell.length_a   1.000
_cell.length_b   1.000
_cell.length_c   1.000
_cell.angle_alpha   90.00
_cell.angle_beta   90.00
_cell.angle_gamma   90.00
#
_symmetry.space_group_name_H-M   'P 1'
#
loop_
_entity.id
_entity.type
_entity.pdbx_description
1 polymer ?
#
loop_
_entity_poly.entity_id
_entity_poly.type
_entity_poly.pdbx_seq_one_letter_code
_entity_poly.pdbx_strand_id
1 'polypeptide(L)'
;MTEQKIQNEIILAIYQRGHRLFRANAGKVITKDNRVIKLLPKGFPDTFGFRKTDGKFIAIEVKTETGRLRPEQIKFQTFAETQNILYGVARSPQDAIDIIENGAIYHE
;
A
#
# COMPACT_ATOMS: atom_id res chain seq x y z
N MET A 1 3.84 1.65 17.89
CA MET A 1 2.77 2.14 17.02
C MET A 1 2.25 0.99 16.18
N THR A 2 0.94 0.87 16.01
CA THR A 2 0.36 -0.21 15.22
C THR A 2 0.45 0.09 13.74
N GLU A 3 0.42 -0.96 12.92
CA GLU A 3 0.40 -0.83 11.48
C GLU A 3 -0.83 -0.04 11.01
N GLN A 4 -2.00 -0.26 11.65
CA GLN A 4 -3.22 0.48 11.34
C GLN A 4 -3.06 1.98 11.58
N LYS A 5 -2.42 2.37 12.67
CA LYS A 5 -2.20 3.79 12.97
C LYS A 5 -1.26 4.44 11.96
N ILE A 6 -0.19 3.74 11.59
CA ILE A 6 0.73 4.22 10.56
C ILE A 6 0.00 4.39 9.23
N GLN A 7 -0.84 3.43 8.87
CA GLN A 7 -1.64 3.49 7.65
C GLN A 7 -2.55 4.72 7.63
N ASN A 8 -3.23 5.00 8.75
CA ASN A 8 -4.09 6.17 8.87
C ASN A 8 -3.31 7.46 8.67
N GLU A 9 -2.13 7.55 9.28
CA GLU A 9 -1.28 8.73 9.16
C GLU A 9 -0.74 8.92 7.74
N ILE A 10 -0.38 7.82 7.08
CA ILE A 10 0.08 7.85 5.70
C ILE A 10 -1.04 8.35 4.78
N ILE A 11 -2.23 7.78 4.89
CA ILE A 11 -3.36 8.18 4.04
C ILE A 11 -3.65 9.66 4.20
N LEU A 12 -3.68 10.16 5.44
CA LEU A 12 -3.92 11.57 5.70
C LEU A 12 -2.83 12.46 5.10
N ALA A 13 -1.56 12.10 5.33
CA ALA A 13 -0.44 12.89 4.83
C ALA A 13 -0.45 12.98 3.30
N ILE A 14 -0.72 11.87 2.63
CA ILE A 14 -0.76 11.82 1.17
C ILE A 14 -1.96 12.62 0.63
N TYR A 15 -3.10 12.53 1.30
CA TYR A 15 -4.26 13.35 0.96
C TYR A 15 -3.93 14.84 1.05
N GLN A 16 -3.26 15.26 2.13
CA GLN A 16 -2.87 16.66 2.34
C GLN A 16 -1.90 17.18 1.28
N ARG A 17 -1.15 16.27 0.65
CA ARG A 17 -0.25 16.63 -0.45
C ARG A 17 -0.96 16.66 -1.81
N GLY A 18 -2.24 16.38 -1.83
CA GLY A 18 -3.06 16.46 -3.03
C GLY A 18 -3.21 15.17 -3.82
N HIS A 19 -2.48 14.12 -3.45
CA HIS A 19 -2.64 12.80 -4.06
C HIS A 19 -3.83 12.08 -3.49
N ARG A 20 -4.15 10.90 -4.01
CA ARG A 20 -5.21 10.05 -3.46
C ARG A 20 -4.65 8.69 -3.11
N LEU A 21 -5.00 8.23 -1.93
CA LEU A 21 -4.60 6.93 -1.45
C LEU A 21 -5.77 6.34 -0.67
N PHE A 22 -6.17 5.13 -1.06
CA PHE A 22 -7.32 4.44 -0.50
C PHE A 22 -6.88 3.15 0.16
N ARG A 23 -7.66 2.69 1.14
CA ARG A 23 -7.42 1.38 1.73
C ARG A 23 -7.82 0.30 0.75
N ALA A 24 -6.99 -0.73 0.67
CA ALA A 24 -7.29 -1.92 -0.08
C ALA A 24 -7.63 -3.06 0.88
N ASN A 25 -8.67 -3.83 0.55
CA ASN A 25 -9.01 -5.03 1.30
C ASN A 25 -8.61 -6.24 0.46
N ALA A 26 -7.66 -7.01 0.98
CA ALA A 26 -7.14 -8.20 0.30
C ALA A 26 -7.63 -9.47 1.01
N GLY A 27 -7.61 -10.60 0.29
CA GLY A 27 -7.98 -11.89 0.83
C GLY A 27 -9.45 -12.22 0.62
N LYS A 28 -10.11 -12.69 1.67
CA LYS A 28 -11.51 -13.06 1.61
C LYS A 28 -12.20 -12.82 2.96
N VAL A 29 -13.52 -12.66 2.89
CA VAL A 29 -14.38 -12.51 4.06
C VAL A 29 -15.42 -13.61 4.03
N ILE A 30 -15.71 -14.18 5.20
CA ILE A 30 -16.80 -15.15 5.36
C ILE A 30 -17.95 -14.44 6.07
N THR A 31 -19.12 -14.40 5.44
CA THR A 31 -20.30 -13.75 5.99
C THR A 31 -20.94 -14.61 7.08
N LYS A 32 -21.90 -14.04 7.82
CA LYS A 32 -22.62 -14.76 8.87
C LYS A 32 -23.39 -15.98 8.34
N ASP A 33 -23.80 -15.95 7.09
CA ASP A 33 -24.49 -17.06 6.43
C ASP A 33 -23.54 -17.98 5.65
N ASN A 34 -22.25 -17.95 6.01
CA ASN A 34 -21.21 -18.82 5.45
C ASN A 34 -20.90 -18.62 3.96
N ARG A 35 -21.25 -17.46 3.40
CA ARG A 35 -20.82 -17.13 2.04
C ARG A 35 -19.40 -16.58 2.06
N VAL A 36 -18.63 -16.93 1.05
CA VAL A 36 -17.27 -16.44 0.88
C VAL A 36 -17.30 -15.26 -0.10
N ILE A 37 -16.80 -14.11 0.36
CA ILE A 37 -16.66 -12.94 -0.50
C ILE A 37 -15.17 -12.76 -0.78
N LYS A 38 -14.79 -12.86 -2.04
CA LYS A 38 -13.41 -12.64 -2.46
C LYS A 38 -13.18 -11.14 -2.61
N LEU A 39 -12.09 -10.67 -2.01
CA LEU A 39 -11.65 -9.29 -2.09
C LEU A 39 -10.48 -9.23 -3.09
N LEU A 40 -9.63 -8.21 -2.99
CA LEU A 40 -8.42 -8.13 -3.79
C LEU A 40 -7.51 -9.33 -3.50
N PRO A 41 -6.66 -9.73 -4.45
CA PRO A 41 -5.78 -10.88 -4.25
C PRO A 41 -4.94 -10.74 -2.99
N LYS A 42 -4.72 -11.87 -2.32
CA LYS A 42 -3.84 -11.93 -1.16
C LYS A 42 -2.45 -11.44 -1.59
N GLY A 43 -1.85 -10.58 -0.76
CA GLY A 43 -0.56 -9.97 -1.08
C GLY A 43 -0.66 -8.63 -1.77
N PHE A 44 -1.87 -8.22 -2.21
CA PHE A 44 -2.08 -6.88 -2.73
C PHE A 44 -1.75 -5.87 -1.62
N PRO A 45 -1.10 -4.73 -1.94
CA PRO A 45 -0.71 -3.74 -0.93
C PRO A 45 -1.88 -3.18 -0.13
N ASP A 46 -1.59 -2.70 1.08
CA ASP A 46 -2.60 -2.16 1.99
C ASP A 46 -3.31 -0.93 1.44
N THR A 47 -2.64 -0.17 0.58
CA THR A 47 -3.17 1.07 0.02
C THR A 47 -2.84 1.17 -1.45
N PHE A 48 -3.70 1.89 -2.18
CA PHE A 48 -3.49 2.17 -3.60
C PHE A 48 -4.15 3.49 -3.96
N GLY A 49 -3.75 4.06 -5.05
CA GLY A 49 -4.31 5.33 -5.50
C GLY A 49 -3.57 5.88 -6.71
N PHE A 50 -3.53 7.21 -6.79
CA PHE A 50 -2.88 7.84 -7.93
C PHE A 50 -2.24 9.17 -7.55
N ARG A 51 -1.15 9.48 -8.25
CA ARG A 51 -0.39 10.69 -8.03
C ARG A 51 -1.09 11.88 -8.69
N LYS A 52 -1.14 12.99 -7.98
CA LYS A 52 -1.82 14.21 -8.42
C LYS A 52 -1.28 14.73 -9.76
N THR A 53 0.03 14.71 -9.93
CA THR A 53 0.67 15.41 -11.06
C THR A 53 0.44 14.74 -12.41
N ASP A 54 0.30 13.42 -12.45
CA ASP A 54 0.24 12.68 -13.72
C ASP A 54 -0.73 11.50 -13.68
N GLY A 55 -1.40 11.27 -12.55
CA GLY A 55 -2.32 10.14 -12.42
C GLY A 55 -1.62 8.78 -12.32
N LYS A 56 -0.32 8.75 -12.10
CA LYS A 56 0.42 7.49 -12.02
C LYS A 56 -0.06 6.65 -10.84
N PHE A 57 -0.29 5.37 -11.09
CA PHE A 57 -0.80 4.46 -10.08
C PHE A 57 0.17 4.32 -8.92
N ILE A 58 -0.38 4.34 -7.71
CA ILE A 58 0.37 4.19 -6.46
C ILE A 58 -0.09 2.90 -5.78
N ALA A 59 0.86 2.10 -5.29
CA ALA A 59 0.57 0.94 -4.46
C ALA A 59 1.59 0.91 -3.32
N ILE A 60 1.11 1.10 -2.09
CA ILE A 60 1.99 1.18 -0.93
C ILE A 60 1.60 0.14 0.11
N GLU A 61 2.56 -0.72 0.45
CA GLU A 61 2.46 -1.66 1.55
C GLU A 61 2.89 -0.94 2.83
N VAL A 62 2.10 -1.06 3.90
CA VAL A 62 2.38 -0.40 5.17
C VAL A 62 2.91 -1.41 6.17
N LYS A 63 4.03 -1.09 6.80
CA LYS A 63 4.64 -1.92 7.84
C LYS A 63 5.04 -1.06 9.03
N THR A 64 5.10 -1.69 10.19
CA THR A 64 5.73 -1.08 11.37
C THR A 64 7.24 -1.04 11.15
N GLU A 65 7.97 -0.36 12.04
CA GLU A 65 9.42 -0.23 11.93
C GLU A 65 10.12 -1.58 11.83
N THR A 66 9.62 -2.61 12.48
CA THR A 66 10.21 -3.93 12.51
C THR A 66 9.45 -4.98 11.71
N GLY A 67 8.30 -4.61 11.15
CA GLY A 67 7.48 -5.54 10.38
C GLY A 67 8.15 -6.01 9.10
N ARG A 68 7.88 -7.25 8.70
CA ARG A 68 8.45 -7.87 7.50
C ARG A 68 7.35 -8.26 6.53
N LEU A 69 7.69 -8.27 5.24
CA LEU A 69 6.76 -8.72 4.22
C LEU A 69 6.55 -10.23 4.32
N ARG A 70 5.29 -10.64 4.14
CA ARG A 70 4.95 -12.05 4.00
C ARG A 70 5.28 -12.53 2.58
N PRO A 71 5.39 -13.84 2.34
CA PRO A 71 5.74 -14.37 1.01
C PRO A 71 4.87 -13.85 -0.13
N GLU A 72 3.55 -13.76 0.06
CA GLU A 72 2.65 -13.26 -0.99
C GLU A 72 2.84 -11.77 -1.24
N GLN A 73 3.26 -11.00 -0.25
CA GLN A 73 3.58 -9.58 -0.40
C GLN A 73 4.89 -9.40 -1.16
N ILE A 74 5.86 -10.28 -0.92
CA ILE A 74 7.12 -10.28 -1.66
C ILE A 74 6.87 -10.59 -3.13
N LYS A 75 5.97 -11.53 -3.43
CA LYS A 75 5.59 -11.84 -4.81
C LYS A 75 4.99 -10.61 -5.51
N PHE A 76 4.13 -9.87 -4.81
CA PHE A 76 3.56 -8.65 -5.38
C PHE A 76 4.67 -7.62 -5.63
N GLN A 77 5.59 -7.43 -4.67
CA GLN A 77 6.70 -6.50 -4.82
C GLN A 77 7.52 -6.83 -6.07
N THR A 78 7.88 -8.08 -6.25
CA THR A 78 8.66 -8.52 -7.42
C THR A 78 7.93 -8.21 -8.72
N PHE A 79 6.63 -8.46 -8.76
CA PHE A 79 5.81 -8.11 -9.93
C PHE A 79 5.76 -6.61 -10.15
N ALA A 80 5.48 -5.85 -9.08
CA ALA A 80 5.31 -4.40 -9.16
C ALA A 80 6.57 -3.69 -9.68
N GLU A 81 7.74 -4.21 -9.34
CA GLU A 81 9.01 -3.64 -9.79
C GLU A 81 9.17 -3.72 -11.32
N THR A 82 8.43 -4.60 -11.98
CA THR A 82 8.45 -4.71 -13.44
C THR A 82 7.42 -3.80 -14.11
N GLN A 83 6.58 -3.11 -13.33
CA GLN A 83 5.50 -2.28 -13.85
C GLN A 83 5.83 -0.80 -13.72
N ASN A 84 5.20 0.01 -14.55
CA ASN A 84 5.37 1.47 -14.49
C ASN A 84 4.40 2.07 -13.47
N ILE A 85 4.59 1.72 -12.20
CA ILE A 85 3.79 2.20 -11.08
C ILE A 85 4.71 2.67 -9.95
N LEU A 86 4.14 3.43 -9.02
CA LEU A 86 4.85 3.87 -7.83
C LEU A 86 4.56 2.86 -6.72
N TYR A 87 5.48 1.95 -6.49
CA TYR A 87 5.34 0.92 -5.46
C TYR A 87 6.41 1.08 -4.40
N GLY A 88 6.05 0.81 -3.15
CA GLY A 88 7.03 0.72 -2.07
C GLY A 88 6.44 0.25 -0.76
N VAL A 89 7.33 -0.02 0.17
CA VAL A 89 6.98 -0.34 1.56
C VAL A 89 7.21 0.92 2.38
N ALA A 90 6.16 1.44 3.00
CA ALA A 90 6.25 2.65 3.82
C ALA A 90 6.08 2.29 5.29
N ARG A 91 7.00 2.78 6.11
CA ARG A 91 6.99 2.60 7.56
C ARG A 91 6.67 3.90 8.28
N SER A 92 6.47 4.97 7.50
CA SER A 92 6.15 6.31 8.01
C SER A 92 5.49 7.13 6.90
N PRO A 93 4.81 8.23 7.25
CA PRO A 93 4.29 9.17 6.25
C PRO A 93 5.38 9.71 5.32
N GLN A 94 6.57 9.98 5.84
CA GLN A 94 7.65 10.50 5.02
C GLN A 94 8.11 9.48 3.97
N ASP A 95 8.17 8.20 4.32
CA ASP A 95 8.49 7.15 3.36
C ASP A 95 7.50 7.16 2.19
N ALA A 96 6.21 7.29 2.49
CA ALA A 96 5.17 7.32 1.47
C ALA A 96 5.31 8.56 0.56
N ILE A 97 5.57 9.72 1.14
CA ILE A 97 5.80 10.95 0.38
C ILE A 97 6.99 10.77 -0.56
N ASP A 98 8.08 10.20 -0.07
CA ASP A 98 9.29 10.00 -0.87
C ASP A 98 9.06 9.02 -2.02
N ILE A 99 8.30 7.96 -1.79
CA ILE A 99 7.94 7.00 -2.83
C ILE A 99 7.15 7.69 -3.94
N ILE A 100 6.16 8.49 -3.56
CA ILE A 100 5.23 9.10 -4.51
C ILE A 100 5.85 10.29 -5.24
N GLU A 101 6.55 11.16 -4.52
CA GLU A 101 7.01 12.43 -5.08
C GLU A 101 8.45 12.40 -5.56
N ASN A 102 9.31 11.60 -4.95
CA ASN A 102 10.74 11.58 -5.26
C ASN A 102 11.21 10.30 -5.93
N GLY A 103 10.31 9.36 -6.19
CA GLY A 103 10.66 8.11 -6.82
C GLY A 103 11.57 7.23 -5.96
N ALA A 104 11.55 7.43 -4.65
CA ALA A 104 12.37 6.63 -3.74
C ALA A 104 11.95 5.17 -3.79
N ILE A 105 12.92 4.27 -3.60
CA ILE A 105 12.67 2.84 -3.63
C ILE A 105 12.85 2.33 -2.21
N TYR A 106 11.73 2.10 -1.53
CA TYR A 106 11.68 1.49 -0.22
C TYR A 106 11.02 0.13 -0.34
N HIS A 107 11.80 -0.93 -0.27
CA HIS A 107 11.27 -2.29 -0.23
C HIS A 107 12.20 -3.18 0.56
N GLU A 108 11.72 -4.36 0.87
CA GLU A 108 12.46 -5.35 1.64
C GLU A 108 13.31 -6.22 0.77
#